data_4c48625e41cc7511208e7f0ddf4d7f20
#
_entry.id   4c48625e41cc7511208e7f0ddf4d7f20
#
_cell.length_a   1.000
_cell.length_b   1.000
_cell.length_c   1.000
_cell.angle_alpha   90.00
_cell.angle_beta   90.00
_cell.angle_gamma   90.00
#
_symmetry.space_group_name_H-M   'P 1'
#
loop_
_entity.id
_entity.type
_entity.pdbx_description
1 polymer ?
#
loop_
_entity_poly.entity_id
_entity_poly.type
_entity_poly.pdbx_seq_one_letter_code
_entity_poly.pdbx_strand_id
1 'polypeptide(L)'
;LRKYFNDLKDKYALLLNATNQMAEGNLNVEVTDDLGVFNPFKKELEKIQDGYQKAVDKEVKSQKMKTELITNMSHDLKTPLTAIITYVDLLKLEKDEEKRKEYIQILEKKSLRLKVLIEDLFEISKATSQTVTLNKMDVDVANLFKQVKLELDSRFEEAELSFRCTWPEEKLICELDSQKTYRIFENLLVNISKYAMHGTRVYTKVCREDNEAVIQLLNVSAAEITVKAEDLTERFVRGDVSRNTEGSGLGLAIARSFTEL
;
A
#
# COMPACT_ATOMS: atom_id res chain seq x y z
N LEU A 1 47.71 -34.68 -22.58
CA LEU A 1 47.99 -33.70 -21.51
C LEU A 1 47.84 -32.26 -21.99
N ARG A 2 48.57 -31.82 -23.06
CA ARG A 2 48.55 -30.44 -23.59
C ARG A 2 47.16 -29.98 -24.05
N LYS A 3 46.40 -30.86 -24.72
CA LYS A 3 45.02 -30.57 -25.21
C LYS A 3 44.05 -30.38 -24.02
N TYR A 4 44.14 -31.22 -23.00
CA TYR A 4 43.34 -31.13 -21.79
C TYR A 4 43.63 -29.83 -21.00
N PHE A 5 44.90 -29.45 -20.91
CA PHE A 5 45.33 -28.22 -20.23
C PHE A 5 44.84 -26.95 -20.96
N ASN A 6 44.87 -26.98 -22.30
CA ASN A 6 44.33 -25.86 -23.08
C ASN A 6 42.82 -25.72 -22.92
N ASP A 7 42.04 -26.84 -22.96
CA ASP A 7 40.61 -26.85 -22.74
C ASP A 7 40.25 -26.28 -21.33
N LEU A 8 40.99 -26.67 -20.28
CA LEU A 8 40.81 -26.16 -18.94
C LEU A 8 41.06 -24.65 -18.84
N LYS A 9 42.11 -24.15 -19.52
CA LYS A 9 42.47 -22.74 -19.61
C LYS A 9 41.37 -21.91 -20.31
N ASP A 10 40.85 -22.44 -21.41
CA ASP A 10 39.78 -21.77 -22.16
C ASP A 10 38.50 -21.68 -21.36
N LYS A 11 38.12 -22.76 -20.67
CA LYS A 11 36.96 -22.77 -19.77
C LYS A 11 37.10 -21.82 -18.56
N TYR A 12 38.30 -21.75 -17.99
CA TYR A 12 38.60 -20.78 -16.93
C TYR A 12 38.51 -19.34 -17.44
N ALA A 13 39.02 -19.06 -18.65
CA ALA A 13 38.97 -17.73 -19.25
C ALA A 13 37.50 -17.29 -19.50
N LEU A 14 36.65 -18.20 -19.99
CA LEU A 14 35.23 -17.95 -20.15
C LEU A 14 34.53 -17.58 -18.81
N LEU A 15 34.83 -18.35 -17.77
CA LEU A 15 34.26 -18.11 -16.43
C LEU A 15 34.74 -16.76 -15.86
N LEU A 16 36.03 -16.45 -15.99
CA LEU A 16 36.60 -15.18 -15.54
C LEU A 16 36.00 -13.99 -16.29
N ASN A 17 35.79 -14.13 -17.59
CA ASN A 17 35.18 -13.08 -18.42
C ASN A 17 33.71 -12.86 -17.98
N ALA A 18 32.95 -13.94 -17.77
CA ALA A 18 31.58 -13.85 -17.27
C ALA A 18 31.53 -13.15 -15.91
N THR A 19 32.41 -13.51 -14.99
CA THR A 19 32.48 -12.89 -13.64
C THR A 19 32.85 -11.40 -13.75
N ASN A 20 33.77 -11.02 -14.63
CA ASN A 20 34.13 -9.61 -14.83
C ASN A 20 32.95 -8.80 -15.42
N GLN A 21 32.24 -9.33 -16.41
CA GLN A 21 31.05 -8.68 -16.96
C GLN A 21 29.96 -8.47 -15.89
N MET A 22 29.73 -9.47 -15.03
CA MET A 22 28.81 -9.34 -13.90
C MET A 22 29.27 -8.27 -12.91
N ALA A 23 30.56 -8.17 -12.63
CA ALA A 23 31.13 -7.14 -11.76
C ALA A 23 30.99 -5.72 -12.34
N GLU A 24 30.98 -5.60 -13.67
CA GLU A 24 30.74 -4.34 -14.40
C GLU A 24 29.24 -4.00 -14.52
N GLY A 25 28.35 -4.84 -13.97
CA GLY A 25 26.90 -4.60 -13.94
C GLY A 25 26.12 -5.22 -15.10
N ASN A 26 26.77 -6.00 -15.98
CA ASN A 26 26.07 -6.77 -17.00
C ASN A 26 25.51 -8.06 -16.39
N LEU A 27 24.23 -8.05 -16.04
CA LEU A 27 23.55 -9.19 -15.42
C LEU A 27 22.93 -10.17 -16.41
N ASN A 28 23.07 -9.93 -17.72
CA ASN A 28 22.54 -10.80 -18.78
C ASN A 28 23.63 -11.69 -19.39
N VAL A 29 24.60 -12.12 -18.59
CA VAL A 29 25.68 -12.98 -19.06
C VAL A 29 25.23 -14.44 -18.98
N GLU A 30 25.04 -15.07 -20.12
CA GLU A 30 24.75 -16.51 -20.22
C GLU A 30 26.02 -17.30 -20.50
N VAL A 31 26.35 -18.20 -19.59
CA VAL A 31 27.42 -19.19 -19.84
C VAL A 31 26.75 -20.50 -20.26
N THR A 32 26.53 -20.68 -21.56
CA THR A 32 25.80 -21.85 -22.11
C THR A 32 26.69 -23.10 -22.20
N ASP A 33 27.99 -22.95 -22.27
CA ASP A 33 28.93 -24.06 -22.49
C ASP A 33 29.03 -25.00 -21.27
N ASP A 34 29.32 -26.27 -21.54
CA ASP A 34 29.70 -27.23 -20.51
C ASP A 34 31.15 -26.95 -20.06
N LEU A 35 31.24 -26.43 -18.83
CA LEU A 35 32.54 -26.09 -18.23
C LEU A 35 33.22 -27.28 -17.52
N GLY A 36 32.65 -28.49 -17.61
CA GLY A 36 33.24 -29.70 -17.03
C GLY A 36 33.46 -29.56 -15.53
N VAL A 37 34.71 -29.57 -15.07
CA VAL A 37 35.07 -29.47 -13.63
C VAL A 37 34.63 -28.15 -12.99
N PHE A 38 34.31 -27.11 -13.75
CA PHE A 38 33.86 -25.83 -13.28
C PHE A 38 32.31 -25.69 -13.24
N ASN A 39 31.55 -26.70 -13.64
CA ASN A 39 30.08 -26.67 -13.60
C ASN A 39 29.48 -26.37 -12.21
N PRO A 40 30.05 -26.84 -11.09
CA PRO A 40 29.57 -26.41 -9.79
C PRO A 40 29.70 -24.92 -9.53
N PHE A 41 30.80 -24.32 -10.00
CA PHE A 41 31.04 -22.88 -9.87
C PHE A 41 30.10 -22.05 -10.75
N LYS A 42 29.84 -22.53 -11.99
CA LYS A 42 28.82 -21.94 -12.88
C LYS A 42 27.46 -21.84 -12.17
N LYS A 43 27.01 -22.92 -11.52
CA LYS A 43 25.72 -22.92 -10.79
C LYS A 43 25.67 -21.90 -9.63
N GLU A 44 26.77 -21.71 -8.93
CA GLU A 44 26.80 -20.70 -7.85
C GLU A 44 26.82 -19.26 -8.44
N LEU A 45 27.49 -19.04 -9.55
CA LEU A 45 27.42 -17.74 -10.27
C LEU A 45 26.01 -17.42 -10.77
N GLU A 46 25.28 -18.40 -11.31
CA GLU A 46 23.89 -18.24 -11.75
C GLU A 46 22.99 -17.86 -10.57
N LYS A 47 23.18 -18.45 -9.39
CA LYS A 47 22.42 -18.07 -8.17
C LYS A 47 22.75 -16.64 -7.72
N ILE A 48 24.02 -16.24 -7.78
CA ILE A 48 24.45 -14.87 -7.43
C ILE A 48 23.83 -13.89 -8.41
N GLN A 49 23.87 -14.19 -9.71
CA GLN A 49 23.26 -13.39 -10.76
C GLN A 49 21.76 -13.19 -10.55
N ASP A 50 21.02 -14.28 -10.30
CA ASP A 50 19.58 -14.23 -10.01
C ASP A 50 19.27 -13.43 -8.72
N GLY A 51 20.06 -13.64 -7.67
CA GLY A 51 19.94 -12.87 -6.43
C GLY A 51 20.20 -11.37 -6.63
N TYR A 52 21.22 -11.03 -7.40
CA TYR A 52 21.55 -9.64 -7.68
C TYR A 52 20.50 -8.99 -8.59
N GLN A 53 20.01 -9.70 -9.63
CA GLN A 53 18.93 -9.21 -10.49
C GLN A 53 17.68 -8.89 -9.65
N LYS A 54 17.25 -9.80 -8.76
CA LYS A 54 16.12 -9.58 -7.88
C LYS A 54 16.32 -8.37 -6.95
N ALA A 55 17.56 -8.15 -6.48
CA ALA A 55 17.87 -6.99 -5.64
C ALA A 55 17.79 -5.67 -6.44
N VAL A 56 18.32 -5.66 -7.66
CA VAL A 56 18.24 -4.50 -8.56
C VAL A 56 16.78 -4.19 -8.92
N ASP A 57 16.01 -5.21 -9.33
CA ASP A 57 14.59 -5.04 -9.67
C ASP A 57 13.79 -4.50 -8.49
N LYS A 58 14.07 -4.99 -7.29
CA LYS A 58 13.45 -4.48 -6.05
C LYS A 58 13.80 -3.02 -5.79
N GLU A 59 15.07 -2.64 -5.98
CA GLU A 59 15.51 -1.24 -5.79
C GLU A 59 14.92 -0.31 -6.85
N VAL A 60 14.91 -0.71 -8.12
CA VAL A 60 14.27 0.05 -9.22
C VAL A 60 12.79 0.24 -8.94
N LYS A 61 12.08 -0.83 -8.53
CA LYS A 61 10.67 -0.75 -8.13
C LYS A 61 10.48 0.21 -6.96
N SER A 62 11.36 0.16 -5.95
CA SER A 62 11.34 1.05 -4.79
C SER A 62 11.52 2.52 -5.18
N GLN A 63 12.50 2.82 -6.04
CA GLN A 63 12.77 4.18 -6.53
C GLN A 63 11.60 4.72 -7.37
N LYS A 64 11.06 3.89 -8.27
CA LYS A 64 9.88 4.25 -9.05
C LYS A 64 8.70 4.58 -8.14
N MET A 65 8.44 3.74 -7.14
CA MET A 65 7.38 3.98 -6.16
C MET A 65 7.59 5.28 -5.38
N LYS A 66 8.83 5.60 -4.97
CA LYS A 66 9.13 6.89 -4.29
C LYS A 66 8.83 8.08 -5.19
N THR A 67 9.21 8.01 -6.47
CA THR A 67 8.96 9.09 -7.43
C THR A 67 7.47 9.27 -7.70
N GLU A 68 6.73 8.19 -7.89
CA GLU A 68 5.27 8.22 -8.07
C GLU A 68 4.57 8.76 -6.82
N LEU A 69 5.03 8.38 -5.61
CA LEU A 69 4.54 8.92 -4.35
C LEU A 69 4.66 10.46 -4.33
N ILE A 70 5.85 10.98 -4.60
CA ILE A 70 6.11 12.43 -4.58
C ILE A 70 5.25 13.15 -5.62
N THR A 71 5.16 12.62 -6.84
CA THR A 71 4.41 13.23 -7.94
C THR A 71 2.92 13.26 -7.66
N ASN A 72 2.33 12.13 -7.31
CA ASN A 72 0.89 12.02 -7.08
C ASN A 72 0.45 12.79 -5.82
N MET A 73 1.25 12.71 -4.74
CA MET A 73 0.98 13.48 -3.52
C MET A 73 1.10 14.98 -3.75
N SER A 74 2.08 15.43 -4.56
CA SER A 74 2.21 16.85 -4.90
C SER A 74 0.98 17.39 -5.61
N HIS A 75 0.41 16.62 -6.53
CA HIS A 75 -0.84 16.95 -7.22
C HIS A 75 -2.03 16.98 -6.25
N ASP A 76 -2.17 15.95 -5.42
CA ASP A 76 -3.30 15.79 -4.50
C ASP A 76 -3.27 16.82 -3.34
N LEU A 77 -2.08 17.28 -2.94
CA LEU A 77 -1.90 18.37 -1.98
C LEU A 77 -2.15 19.74 -2.62
N LYS A 78 -1.73 19.95 -3.87
CA LYS A 78 -1.89 21.23 -4.58
C LYS A 78 -3.36 21.59 -4.76
N THR A 79 -4.22 20.63 -5.07
CA THR A 79 -5.64 20.87 -5.32
C THR A 79 -6.38 21.49 -4.13
N PRO A 80 -6.41 20.90 -2.92
CA PRO A 80 -7.04 21.52 -1.75
C PRO A 80 -6.35 22.82 -1.32
N LEU A 81 -5.03 22.91 -1.44
CA LEU A 81 -4.29 24.12 -1.11
C LEU A 81 -4.67 25.29 -2.01
N THR A 82 -4.77 25.06 -3.33
CA THR A 82 -5.21 26.09 -4.27
C THR A 82 -6.64 26.54 -3.95
N ALA A 83 -7.54 25.59 -3.65
CA ALA A 83 -8.89 25.94 -3.24
C ALA A 83 -8.91 26.80 -1.96
N ILE A 84 -8.11 26.44 -0.93
CA ILE A 84 -8.00 27.22 0.30
C ILE A 84 -7.58 28.66 -0.03
N ILE A 85 -6.51 28.84 -0.82
CA ILE A 85 -6.03 30.18 -1.21
C ILE A 85 -7.14 30.96 -1.93
N THR A 86 -7.81 30.35 -2.90
CA THR A 86 -8.89 30.97 -3.66
C THR A 86 -10.05 31.43 -2.78
N TYR A 87 -10.53 30.54 -1.86
CA TYR A 87 -11.64 30.87 -0.99
C TYR A 87 -11.26 31.90 0.10
N VAL A 88 -10.00 31.95 0.53
CA VAL A 88 -9.50 33.02 1.40
C VAL A 88 -9.56 34.38 0.68
N ASP A 89 -9.17 34.43 -0.61
CA ASP A 89 -9.21 35.66 -1.38
C ASP A 89 -10.65 36.09 -1.68
N LEU A 90 -11.55 35.16 -2.01
CA LEU A 90 -12.97 35.43 -2.15
C LEU A 90 -13.60 35.96 -0.85
N LEU A 91 -13.24 35.35 0.30
CA LEU A 91 -13.74 35.74 1.61
C LEU A 91 -13.36 37.17 2.00
N LYS A 92 -12.18 37.66 1.56
CA LYS A 92 -11.75 39.04 1.78
C LYS A 92 -12.61 40.07 1.04
N LEU A 93 -13.16 39.70 -0.12
CA LEU A 93 -13.93 40.58 -0.98
C LEU A 93 -15.45 40.45 -0.78
N GLU A 94 -15.91 39.34 -0.22
CA GLU A 94 -17.33 39.03 -0.07
C GLU A 94 -17.94 39.83 1.09
N LYS A 95 -19.09 40.46 0.84
CA LYS A 95 -19.85 41.26 1.81
C LYS A 95 -21.12 40.53 2.30
N ASP A 96 -21.57 39.55 1.54
CA ASP A 96 -22.75 38.75 1.89
C ASP A 96 -22.38 37.73 2.99
N GLU A 97 -23.04 37.82 4.14
CA GLU A 97 -22.78 36.96 5.30
C GLU A 97 -23.09 35.48 5.04
N GLU A 98 -24.10 35.15 4.25
CA GLU A 98 -24.42 33.75 3.92
C GLU A 98 -23.35 33.13 3.04
N LYS A 99 -22.87 33.84 2.02
CA LYS A 99 -21.75 33.41 1.20
C LYS A 99 -20.45 33.29 1.99
N ARG A 100 -20.22 34.21 2.91
CA ARG A 100 -19.04 34.13 3.82
C ARG A 100 -19.08 32.85 4.64
N LYS A 101 -20.22 32.47 5.21
CA LYS A 101 -20.39 31.20 5.92
C LYS A 101 -20.13 29.99 5.01
N GLU A 102 -20.66 30.02 3.80
CA GLU A 102 -20.40 28.96 2.81
C GLU A 102 -18.90 28.81 2.51
N TYR A 103 -18.18 29.93 2.28
CA TYR A 103 -16.75 29.90 2.02
C TYR A 103 -15.95 29.36 3.22
N ILE A 104 -16.33 29.70 4.44
CA ILE A 104 -15.73 29.18 5.67
C ILE A 104 -15.91 27.66 5.77
N GLN A 105 -17.10 27.14 5.46
CA GLN A 105 -17.35 25.67 5.44
C GLN A 105 -16.50 24.96 4.39
N ILE A 106 -16.34 25.56 3.22
CA ILE A 106 -15.47 25.02 2.17
C ILE A 106 -14.01 25.01 2.62
N LEU A 107 -13.54 26.10 3.24
CA LEU A 107 -12.20 26.22 3.81
C LEU A 107 -11.94 25.14 4.85
N GLU A 108 -12.87 24.94 5.77
CA GLU A 108 -12.79 23.90 6.81
C GLU A 108 -12.67 22.51 6.16
N LYS A 109 -13.57 22.16 5.23
CA LYS A 109 -13.56 20.87 4.52
C LYS A 109 -12.25 20.64 3.78
N LYS A 110 -11.71 21.66 3.07
CA LYS A 110 -10.45 21.53 2.33
C LYS A 110 -9.22 21.44 3.23
N SER A 111 -9.24 22.15 4.37
CA SER A 111 -8.17 22.10 5.38
C SER A 111 -8.12 20.72 6.07
N LEU A 112 -9.27 20.17 6.48
CA LEU A 112 -9.36 18.82 7.02
C LEU A 112 -8.89 17.77 6.01
N ARG A 113 -9.26 17.93 4.74
CA ARG A 113 -8.77 17.04 3.68
C ARG A 113 -7.26 17.09 3.52
N LEU A 114 -6.67 18.30 3.55
CA LEU A 114 -5.23 18.49 3.44
C LEU A 114 -4.50 17.83 4.62
N LYS A 115 -5.04 17.97 5.84
CA LYS A 115 -4.52 17.32 7.05
C LYS A 115 -4.45 15.81 6.87
N VAL A 116 -5.54 15.16 6.45
CA VAL A 116 -5.58 13.70 6.23
C VAL A 116 -4.55 13.26 5.20
N LEU A 117 -4.41 14.01 4.08
CA LEU A 117 -3.41 13.67 3.05
C LEU A 117 -1.97 13.74 3.58
N ILE A 118 -1.68 14.71 4.44
CA ILE A 118 -0.36 14.84 5.07
C ILE A 118 -0.13 13.68 6.05
N GLU A 119 -1.11 13.31 6.86
CA GLU A 119 -1.03 12.18 7.79
C GLU A 119 -0.80 10.86 7.03
N ASP A 120 -1.57 10.60 5.96
CA ASP A 120 -1.40 9.43 5.09
C ASP A 120 0.03 9.37 4.50
N LEU A 121 0.56 10.52 4.04
CA LEU A 121 1.93 10.61 3.50
C LEU A 121 2.98 10.24 4.56
N PHE A 122 2.84 10.76 5.77
CA PHE A 122 3.76 10.43 6.87
C PHE A 122 3.70 8.96 7.24
N GLU A 123 2.52 8.35 7.28
CA GLU A 123 2.35 6.93 7.59
C GLU A 123 3.03 6.04 6.54
N ILE A 124 2.80 6.32 5.26
CA ILE A 124 3.45 5.57 4.18
C ILE A 124 4.97 5.76 4.19
N SER A 125 5.44 6.99 4.41
CA SER A 125 6.87 7.29 4.49
C SER A 125 7.56 6.49 5.61
N LYS A 126 6.95 6.44 6.79
CA LYS A 126 7.44 5.63 7.92
C LYS A 126 7.42 4.14 7.61
N ALA A 127 6.30 3.62 7.10
CA ALA A 127 6.18 2.20 6.76
C ALA A 127 7.21 1.75 5.71
N THR A 128 7.60 2.66 4.79
CA THR A 128 8.58 2.35 3.73
C THR A 128 10.03 2.37 4.24
N SER A 129 10.32 3.16 5.27
CA SER A 129 11.69 3.31 5.80
C SER A 129 12.14 2.19 6.72
N GLN A 130 11.32 1.17 6.96
CA GLN A 130 11.57 0.06 7.91
C GLN A 130 11.97 0.52 9.33
N THR A 131 11.69 1.78 9.68
CA THR A 131 12.02 2.37 10.99
C THR A 131 10.83 2.40 11.93
N VAL A 132 9.76 1.64 11.61
CA VAL A 132 8.57 1.59 12.46
C VAL A 132 8.87 0.75 13.68
N THR A 133 8.89 1.37 14.85
CA THR A 133 8.85 0.66 16.13
C THR A 133 7.40 0.33 16.45
N LEU A 134 7.09 -0.96 16.60
CA LEU A 134 5.78 -1.44 17.01
C LEU A 134 5.67 -1.43 18.54
N ASN A 135 4.63 -0.83 19.06
CA ASN A 135 4.26 -0.90 20.47
C ASN A 135 3.24 -2.03 20.65
N LYS A 136 3.73 -3.27 20.71
CA LYS A 136 2.88 -4.47 20.83
C LYS A 136 2.32 -4.59 22.24
N MET A 137 1.05 -4.92 22.32
CA MET A 137 0.29 -5.18 23.53
C MET A 137 -0.82 -6.18 23.25
N ASP A 138 -1.38 -6.78 24.31
CA ASP A 138 -2.54 -7.65 24.19
C ASP A 138 -3.78 -6.84 23.80
N VAL A 139 -4.31 -7.09 22.62
CA VAL A 139 -5.48 -6.39 22.06
C VAL A 139 -6.58 -7.38 21.75
N ASP A 140 -7.80 -7.11 22.23
CA ASP A 140 -8.99 -7.80 21.76
C ASP A 140 -9.39 -7.24 20.39
N VAL A 141 -9.00 -7.97 19.35
CA VAL A 141 -9.17 -7.57 17.94
C VAL A 141 -10.64 -7.38 17.58
N ALA A 142 -11.52 -8.26 18.10
CA ALA A 142 -12.96 -8.16 17.84
C ALA A 142 -13.56 -6.89 18.49
N ASN A 143 -13.12 -6.54 19.68
CA ASN A 143 -13.59 -5.34 20.36
C ASN A 143 -13.06 -4.07 19.69
N LEU A 144 -11.79 -4.04 19.29
CA LEU A 144 -11.20 -2.92 18.55
C LEU A 144 -11.94 -2.69 17.23
N PHE A 145 -12.25 -3.77 16.48
CA PHE A 145 -13.03 -3.64 15.24
C PHE A 145 -14.42 -3.07 15.47
N LYS A 146 -15.12 -3.52 16.55
CA LYS A 146 -16.45 -2.99 16.92
C LYS A 146 -16.38 -1.50 17.23
N GLN A 147 -15.34 -1.04 17.92
CA GLN A 147 -15.11 0.35 18.24
C GLN A 147 -14.96 1.19 16.98
N VAL A 148 -14.05 0.80 16.07
CA VAL A 148 -13.84 1.54 14.81
C VAL A 148 -15.10 1.58 13.97
N LYS A 149 -15.83 0.46 13.91
CA LYS A 149 -17.10 0.41 13.18
C LYS A 149 -18.12 1.40 13.78
N LEU A 150 -18.26 1.45 15.11
CA LEU A 150 -19.18 2.35 15.79
C LEU A 150 -18.83 3.83 15.54
N GLU A 151 -17.56 4.18 15.53
CA GLU A 151 -17.09 5.54 15.24
C GLU A 151 -17.42 6.00 13.81
N LEU A 152 -17.62 5.05 12.89
CA LEU A 152 -17.94 5.31 11.49
C LEU A 152 -19.42 5.08 11.14
N ASP A 153 -20.27 4.77 12.12
CA ASP A 153 -21.68 4.40 11.88
C ASP A 153 -22.46 5.49 11.12
N SER A 154 -22.23 6.77 11.41
CA SER A 154 -22.88 7.88 10.68
C SER A 154 -22.59 7.85 9.18
N ARG A 155 -21.37 7.47 8.78
CA ARG A 155 -20.99 7.34 7.35
C ARG A 155 -21.69 6.15 6.71
N PHE A 156 -21.93 5.08 7.44
CA PHE A 156 -22.64 3.92 6.93
C PHE A 156 -24.14 4.20 6.80
N GLU A 157 -24.71 4.99 7.71
CA GLU A 157 -26.09 5.47 7.62
C GLU A 157 -26.28 6.38 6.40
N GLU A 158 -25.36 7.35 6.17
CA GLU A 158 -25.37 8.21 4.98
C GLU A 158 -25.28 7.42 3.67
N ALA A 159 -24.55 6.31 3.65
CA ALA A 159 -24.42 5.41 2.51
C ALA A 159 -25.52 4.30 2.48
N GLU A 160 -26.47 4.33 3.41
CA GLU A 160 -27.54 3.33 3.56
C GLU A 160 -27.03 1.88 3.67
N LEU A 161 -25.85 1.68 4.24
CA LEU A 161 -25.21 0.37 4.36
C LEU A 161 -25.68 -0.37 5.60
N SER A 162 -26.08 -1.64 5.42
CA SER A 162 -26.52 -2.54 6.49
C SER A 162 -25.46 -3.58 6.83
N PHE A 163 -24.82 -3.47 7.99
CA PHE A 163 -23.82 -4.45 8.42
C PHE A 163 -24.46 -5.73 8.97
N ARG A 164 -23.93 -6.87 8.53
CA ARG A 164 -24.24 -8.21 9.02
C ARG A 164 -22.95 -8.81 9.57
N CYS A 165 -22.79 -8.74 10.89
CA CYS A 165 -21.55 -9.09 11.56
C CYS A 165 -21.69 -10.44 12.26
N THR A 166 -20.69 -11.32 12.06
CA THR A 166 -20.49 -12.56 12.82
C THR A 166 -19.27 -12.37 13.71
N TRP A 167 -19.44 -12.58 15.00
CA TRP A 167 -18.42 -12.37 16.02
C TRP A 167 -18.00 -13.70 16.64
N PRO A 168 -16.75 -13.82 17.11
CA PRO A 168 -16.32 -14.98 17.89
C PRO A 168 -17.06 -15.00 19.25
N GLU A 169 -17.29 -16.20 19.78
CA GLU A 169 -17.88 -16.38 21.10
C GLU A 169 -16.95 -15.94 22.23
N GLU A 170 -15.65 -16.18 22.05
CA GLU A 170 -14.60 -15.81 23.00
C GLU A 170 -13.83 -14.55 22.54
N LYS A 171 -13.14 -13.91 23.49
CA LYS A 171 -12.24 -12.79 23.19
C LYS A 171 -11.13 -13.25 22.26
N LEU A 172 -10.84 -12.44 21.25
CA LEU A 172 -9.80 -12.69 20.28
C LEU A 172 -8.56 -11.81 20.62
N ILE A 173 -7.80 -12.27 21.61
CA ILE A 173 -6.61 -11.55 22.05
C ILE A 173 -5.43 -11.88 21.15
N CYS A 174 -4.80 -10.83 20.61
CA CYS A 174 -3.56 -10.91 19.83
C CYS A 174 -2.56 -9.87 20.32
N GLU A 175 -1.28 -10.19 20.25
CA GLU A 175 -0.18 -9.25 20.55
C GLU A 175 0.06 -8.34 19.35
N LEU A 176 -0.50 -7.13 19.37
CA LEU A 176 -0.54 -6.19 18.24
C LEU A 176 -0.28 -4.75 18.71
N ASP A 177 0.12 -3.90 17.77
CA ASP A 177 0.08 -2.45 17.96
C ASP A 177 -1.35 -1.95 17.73
N SER A 178 -2.02 -1.52 18.81
CA SER A 178 -3.43 -1.13 18.79
C SER A 178 -3.69 0.06 17.85
N GLN A 179 -2.76 1.02 17.76
CA GLN A 179 -2.91 2.20 16.89
C GLN A 179 -2.79 1.82 15.41
N LYS A 180 -1.83 0.95 15.06
CA LYS A 180 -1.67 0.48 13.68
C LYS A 180 -2.84 -0.40 13.26
N THR A 181 -3.29 -1.29 14.13
CA THR A 181 -4.46 -2.14 13.89
C THR A 181 -5.75 -1.32 13.74
N TYR A 182 -5.92 -0.28 14.58
CA TYR A 182 -7.01 0.69 14.43
C TYR A 182 -7.00 1.31 13.02
N ARG A 183 -5.84 1.79 12.55
CA ARG A 183 -5.71 2.40 11.22
C ARG A 183 -5.96 1.42 10.08
N ILE A 184 -5.61 0.13 10.23
CA ILE A 184 -6.00 -0.90 9.25
C ILE A 184 -7.52 -0.95 9.13
N PHE A 185 -8.23 -1.09 10.25
CA PHE A 185 -9.69 -1.20 10.25
C PHE A 185 -10.36 0.07 9.75
N GLU A 186 -9.89 1.24 10.18
CA GLU A 186 -10.39 2.53 9.71
C GLU A 186 -10.26 2.67 8.19
N ASN A 187 -9.10 2.37 7.62
CA ASN A 187 -8.89 2.44 6.18
C ASN A 187 -9.82 1.50 5.40
N LEU A 188 -9.99 0.26 5.88
CA LEU A 188 -10.87 -0.71 5.25
C LEU A 188 -12.34 -0.29 5.34
N LEU A 189 -12.81 0.16 6.50
CA LEU A 189 -14.19 0.57 6.73
C LEU A 189 -14.54 1.88 6.03
N VAL A 190 -13.62 2.86 6.00
CA VAL A 190 -13.76 4.09 5.20
C VAL A 190 -13.78 3.77 3.70
N ASN A 191 -13.02 2.79 3.25
CA ASN A 191 -13.06 2.34 1.86
C ASN A 191 -14.46 1.77 1.52
N ILE A 192 -15.04 0.95 2.39
CA ILE A 192 -16.39 0.42 2.23
C ILE A 192 -17.43 1.56 2.16
N SER A 193 -17.37 2.53 3.07
CA SER A 193 -18.33 3.66 3.07
C SER A 193 -18.29 4.49 1.79
N LYS A 194 -17.15 4.53 1.08
CA LYS A 194 -16.97 5.31 -0.14
C LYS A 194 -17.31 4.57 -1.42
N TYR A 195 -17.04 3.27 -1.46
CA TYR A 195 -17.07 2.50 -2.71
C TYR A 195 -18.11 1.38 -2.73
N ALA A 196 -18.75 1.07 -1.60
CA ALA A 196 -19.87 0.15 -1.61
C ALA A 196 -21.10 0.77 -2.29
N MET A 197 -21.87 -0.07 -2.96
CA MET A 197 -23.15 0.32 -3.56
C MET A 197 -24.13 0.70 -2.45
N HIS A 198 -24.74 1.89 -2.56
CA HIS A 198 -25.75 2.38 -1.64
C HIS A 198 -26.90 1.40 -1.44
N GLY A 199 -27.44 1.34 -0.24
CA GLY A 199 -28.59 0.47 0.09
C GLY A 199 -28.27 -1.03 0.14
N THR A 200 -26.97 -1.41 0.15
CA THR A 200 -26.56 -2.82 0.17
C THR A 200 -26.11 -3.30 1.54
N ARG A 201 -25.83 -4.60 1.63
CA ARG A 201 -25.32 -5.23 2.84
C ARG A 201 -23.81 -5.36 2.81
N VAL A 202 -23.19 -5.13 3.97
CA VAL A 202 -21.79 -5.43 4.23
C VAL A 202 -21.72 -6.61 5.18
N TYR A 203 -21.09 -7.69 4.77
CA TYR A 203 -20.89 -8.86 5.61
C TYR A 203 -19.51 -8.80 6.24
N THR A 204 -19.48 -8.95 7.57
CA THR A 204 -18.25 -8.99 8.35
C THR A 204 -18.19 -10.28 9.13
N LYS A 205 -17.10 -11.02 9.02
CA LYS A 205 -16.80 -12.19 9.85
C LYS A 205 -15.51 -11.96 10.59
N VAL A 206 -15.54 -12.02 11.92
CA VAL A 206 -14.35 -12.00 12.78
C VAL A 206 -14.31 -13.33 13.49
N CYS A 207 -13.24 -14.10 13.29
CA CYS A 207 -13.10 -15.43 13.87
C CYS A 207 -11.62 -15.76 14.11
N ARG A 208 -11.40 -16.85 14.85
CA ARG A 208 -10.09 -17.50 14.94
C ARG A 208 -10.09 -18.65 13.94
N GLU A 209 -9.09 -18.69 13.07
CA GLU A 209 -8.81 -19.83 12.20
C GLU A 209 -7.38 -20.28 12.50
N ASP A 210 -7.22 -21.54 12.89
CA ASP A 210 -5.98 -22.09 13.43
C ASP A 210 -5.46 -21.26 14.61
N ASN A 211 -4.36 -20.55 14.44
CA ASN A 211 -3.79 -19.68 15.47
C ASN A 211 -3.79 -18.18 15.07
N GLU A 212 -4.58 -17.82 14.09
CA GLU A 212 -4.65 -16.47 13.52
C GLU A 212 -6.02 -15.82 13.76
N ALA A 213 -6.03 -14.49 13.92
CA ALA A 213 -7.25 -13.70 13.90
C ALA A 213 -7.61 -13.35 12.45
N VAL A 214 -8.73 -13.88 11.99
CA VAL A 214 -9.20 -13.65 10.62
C VAL A 214 -10.37 -12.66 10.62
N ILE A 215 -10.24 -11.58 9.85
CA ILE A 215 -11.29 -10.59 9.64
C ILE A 215 -11.61 -10.53 8.15
N GLN A 216 -12.83 -10.94 7.81
CA GLN A 216 -13.32 -10.92 6.43
C GLN A 216 -14.35 -9.81 6.29
N LEU A 217 -14.22 -9.00 5.25
CA LEU A 217 -15.13 -7.93 4.87
C LEU A 217 -15.60 -8.18 3.43
N LEU A 218 -16.90 -8.24 3.23
CA LEU A 218 -17.51 -8.44 1.91
C LEU A 218 -18.57 -7.38 1.67
N ASN A 219 -18.43 -6.61 0.61
CA ASN A 219 -19.39 -5.61 0.15
C ASN A 219 -19.58 -5.68 -1.35
N VAL A 220 -20.68 -5.13 -1.84
CA VAL A 220 -20.93 -4.94 -3.27
C VAL A 220 -20.33 -3.61 -3.69
N SER A 221 -19.49 -3.59 -4.71
CA SER A 221 -18.90 -2.35 -5.25
C SER A 221 -19.94 -1.56 -6.06
N ALA A 222 -19.94 -0.23 -5.90
CA ALA A 222 -20.79 0.66 -6.70
C ALA A 222 -20.35 0.74 -8.17
N ALA A 223 -19.09 0.52 -8.45
CA ALA A 223 -18.51 0.51 -9.78
C ALA A 223 -17.86 -0.85 -10.10
N GLU A 224 -17.75 -1.17 -11.37
CA GLU A 224 -17.01 -2.36 -11.82
C GLU A 224 -15.52 -2.19 -11.52
N ILE A 225 -14.94 -3.22 -10.90
CA ILE A 225 -13.50 -3.24 -10.60
C ILE A 225 -12.77 -3.80 -11.81
N THR A 226 -12.08 -2.92 -12.54
CA THR A 226 -11.37 -3.26 -13.79
C THR A 226 -9.90 -3.64 -13.57
N VAL A 227 -9.36 -3.36 -12.38
CA VAL A 227 -7.98 -3.68 -12.00
C VAL A 227 -7.90 -5.04 -11.33
N LYS A 228 -6.74 -5.68 -11.40
CA LYS A 228 -6.52 -6.96 -10.72
C LYS A 228 -6.55 -6.77 -9.20
N ALA A 229 -7.00 -7.80 -8.49
CA ALA A 229 -7.11 -7.78 -7.03
C ALA A 229 -5.78 -7.46 -6.33
N GLU A 230 -4.67 -7.98 -6.86
CA GLU A 230 -3.31 -7.76 -6.36
C GLU A 230 -2.89 -6.28 -6.48
N ASP A 231 -3.31 -5.62 -7.56
CA ASP A 231 -2.98 -4.23 -7.83
C ASP A 231 -3.79 -3.25 -6.94
N LEU A 232 -4.98 -3.67 -6.45
CA LEU A 232 -5.83 -2.81 -5.60
C LEU A 232 -5.16 -2.38 -4.30
N THR A 233 -4.23 -3.15 -3.79
CA THR A 233 -3.46 -2.83 -2.59
C THR A 233 -2.16 -2.07 -2.88
N GLU A 234 -1.83 -1.87 -4.15
CA GLU A 234 -0.71 -1.02 -4.54
C GLU A 234 -1.09 0.47 -4.35
N ARG A 235 -0.07 1.29 -4.16
CA ARG A 235 -0.25 2.73 -3.88
C ARG A 235 -0.80 3.47 -5.09
N PHE A 236 -1.74 4.41 -4.86
CA PHE A 236 -2.38 5.23 -5.89
C PHE A 236 -3.19 4.47 -6.93
N VAL A 237 -3.38 3.18 -6.76
CA VAL A 237 -4.27 2.41 -7.60
C VAL A 237 -5.71 2.69 -7.16
N ARG A 238 -6.56 3.00 -8.13
CA ARG A 238 -7.99 3.18 -7.94
C ARG A 238 -8.70 2.15 -8.80
N GLY A 239 -9.64 1.42 -8.20
CA GLY A 239 -10.46 0.44 -8.93
C GLY A 239 -11.40 1.09 -9.95
N ASP A 240 -11.70 2.37 -9.77
CA ASP A 240 -12.57 3.15 -10.65
C ASP A 240 -11.75 4.07 -11.56
N VAL A 241 -11.99 3.99 -12.88
CA VAL A 241 -11.36 4.84 -13.91
C VAL A 241 -11.90 6.26 -13.85
N SER A 242 -13.08 6.48 -13.26
CA SER A 242 -13.64 7.81 -13.07
C SER A 242 -12.97 8.50 -11.88
N ARG A 243 -12.10 9.47 -12.15
CA ARG A 243 -11.38 10.29 -11.16
C ARG A 243 -12.29 11.14 -10.25
N ASN A 244 -13.59 10.90 -10.23
CA ASN A 244 -14.60 11.74 -9.57
C ASN A 244 -14.83 11.44 -8.08
N THR A 245 -14.31 10.31 -7.55
CA THR A 245 -14.44 10.01 -6.12
C THR A 245 -13.29 10.62 -5.31
N GLU A 246 -13.61 11.30 -4.21
CA GLU A 246 -12.64 11.89 -3.29
C GLU A 246 -11.84 10.79 -2.57
N GLY A 247 -10.67 10.39 -3.10
CA GLY A 247 -9.78 9.40 -2.46
C GLY A 247 -8.34 9.59 -2.88
N SER A 248 -7.36 9.34 -1.98
CA SER A 248 -5.92 9.38 -2.27
C SER A 248 -5.42 8.11 -2.96
N GLY A 249 -6.20 7.02 -2.94
CA GLY A 249 -5.74 5.70 -3.38
C GLY A 249 -4.67 5.09 -2.45
N LEU A 250 -4.54 5.61 -1.23
CA LEU A 250 -3.52 5.18 -0.28
C LEU A 250 -4.06 4.29 0.82
N GLY A 251 -5.37 4.31 1.11
CA GLY A 251 -5.95 3.62 2.25
C GLY A 251 -5.70 2.10 2.27
N LEU A 252 -5.89 1.40 1.14
CA LEU A 252 -5.62 -0.03 1.05
C LEU A 252 -4.12 -0.34 1.13
N ALA A 253 -3.28 0.53 0.55
CA ALA A 253 -1.82 0.39 0.64
C ALA A 253 -1.30 0.62 2.07
N ILE A 254 -1.88 1.57 2.83
CA ILE A 254 -1.59 1.76 4.26
C ILE A 254 -2.01 0.52 5.05
N ALA A 255 -3.24 0.02 4.83
CA ALA A 255 -3.73 -1.18 5.51
C ALA A 255 -2.79 -2.38 5.26
N ARG A 256 -2.41 -2.63 4.01
CA ARG A 256 -1.44 -3.67 3.64
C ARG A 256 -0.10 -3.48 4.32
N SER A 257 0.48 -2.27 4.22
CA SER A 257 1.80 -1.97 4.83
C SER A 257 1.83 -2.23 6.34
N PHE A 258 0.74 -1.93 7.05
CA PHE A 258 0.66 -2.19 8.49
C PHE A 258 0.36 -3.64 8.84
N THR A 259 -0.26 -4.39 7.94
CA THR A 259 -0.48 -5.83 8.12
C THR A 259 0.80 -6.64 7.89
N GLU A 260 1.73 -6.15 7.08
CA GLU A 260 3.01 -6.78 6.76
C GLU A 260 4.11 -6.47 7.82
N LEU A 261 3.87 -5.59 8.83
CA LEU A 261 4.77 -5.28 9.95
C LEU A 261 4.65 -6.27 11.10
#